data_ebcbe7fa3be9d585583ca45d5241c489
#
_entry.id   ebcbe7fa3be9d585583ca45d5241c489
#
_cell.length_a   1.000
_cell.length_b   1.000
_cell.length_c   1.000
_cell.angle_alpha   90.00
_cell.angle_beta   90.00
_cell.angle_gamma   90.00
#
_symmetry.space_group_name_H-M   'P 1'
#
loop_
_entity.id
_entity.type
_entity.pdbx_description
1 polymer ?
#
loop_
_entity_poly.entity_id
_entity_poly.type
_entity_poly.pdbx_seq_one_letter_code
_entity_poly.pdbx_strand_id
1 'polypeptide(L)'
;FFNRPENKKFVKLIAGRGETQYQKADATWDLKIPYNQAIKDYSYNRYNFVNVSNRKTLELRIFATPANKKEFMIRMQFVKAMVEYCKPAQLSVPLKEQTHYESFCNWLDNTRNNSYEILNNFIKESTICA
;
A
#
# COMPACT_ATOMS: atom_id res chain seq x y z
N PHE A 1 -4.99 -5.62 -1.73
CA PHE A 1 -4.60 -4.87 -0.53
C PHE A 1 -5.19 -3.46 -0.53
N PHE A 2 -4.87 -2.65 -1.53
CA PHE A 2 -5.31 -1.24 -1.61
C PHE A 2 -6.82 -1.04 -1.81
N ASN A 3 -7.54 -2.05 -2.28
CA ASN A 3 -8.99 -1.98 -2.52
C ASN A 3 -9.84 -2.35 -1.30
N ARG A 4 -9.22 -2.69 -0.18
CA ARG A 4 -9.96 -3.06 1.01
C ARG A 4 -10.26 -1.84 1.86
N PRO A 5 -11.54 -1.59 2.20
CA PRO A 5 -11.92 -0.49 3.07
C PRO A 5 -11.20 -0.55 4.43
N GLU A 6 -10.98 -1.75 4.96
CA GLU A 6 -10.32 -2.01 6.23
C GLU A 6 -8.88 -1.51 6.25
N ASN A 7 -8.19 -1.56 5.10
CA ASN A 7 -6.80 -1.12 4.99
C ASN A 7 -6.66 0.40 4.80
N LYS A 8 -7.75 1.11 4.60
CA LYS A 8 -7.75 2.54 4.26
C LYS A 8 -6.99 3.40 5.28
N LYS A 9 -7.27 3.19 6.57
CA LYS A 9 -6.59 3.93 7.66
C LYS A 9 -5.09 3.65 7.68
N PHE A 10 -4.71 2.38 7.55
CA PHE A 10 -3.32 1.94 7.52
C PHE A 10 -2.55 2.57 6.34
N VAL A 11 -3.12 2.50 5.15
CA VAL A 11 -2.47 3.07 3.96
C VAL A 11 -2.37 4.59 4.04
N LYS A 12 -3.41 5.28 4.53
CA LYS A 12 -3.38 6.74 4.74
C LYS A 12 -2.30 7.16 5.73
N LEU A 13 -2.13 6.42 6.82
CA LEU A 13 -1.08 6.67 7.80
C LEU A 13 0.31 6.62 7.15
N ILE A 14 0.62 5.55 6.44
CA ILE A 14 1.94 5.38 5.78
C ILE A 14 2.12 6.40 4.65
N ALA A 15 1.07 6.69 3.92
CA ALA A 15 1.09 7.66 2.84
C ALA A 15 1.33 9.10 3.32
N GLY A 16 1.14 9.37 4.63
CA GLY A 16 1.24 10.72 5.20
C GLY A 16 0.12 11.64 4.73
N ARG A 17 -1.05 11.10 4.39
CA ARG A 17 -2.22 11.87 3.96
C ARG A 17 -3.26 11.93 5.07
N GLY A 18 -3.47 13.13 5.62
CA GLY A 18 -4.56 13.41 6.54
C GLY A 18 -5.95 13.25 5.89
N GLU A 19 -6.99 13.16 6.71
CA GLU A 19 -8.37 12.96 6.23
C GLU A 19 -8.88 14.09 5.32
N THR A 20 -8.33 15.28 5.45
CA THR A 20 -8.86 16.49 4.81
C THR A 20 -8.31 16.77 3.41
N GLN A 21 -7.19 16.16 3.00
CA GLN A 21 -6.49 16.61 1.80
C GLN A 21 -6.96 15.96 0.48
N TYR A 22 -7.74 14.88 0.50
CA TYR A 22 -8.22 14.26 -0.73
C TYR A 22 -9.54 13.51 -0.56
N GLN A 23 -10.63 14.22 -0.49
CA GLN A 23 -11.97 13.64 -0.73
C GLN A 23 -12.07 12.97 -2.12
N LYS A 24 -11.29 13.45 -3.08
CA LYS A 24 -11.16 12.80 -4.41
C LYS A 24 -10.43 11.44 -4.36
N ALA A 25 -9.60 11.19 -3.37
CA ALA A 25 -8.98 9.88 -3.18
C ALA A 25 -9.96 8.80 -2.75
N ASP A 26 -11.08 9.17 -2.15
CA ASP A 26 -12.13 8.20 -1.79
C ASP A 26 -12.86 7.66 -3.03
N ALA A 27 -13.00 8.45 -4.08
CA ALA A 27 -13.57 8.02 -5.36
C ALA A 27 -12.64 7.06 -6.14
N THR A 28 -11.34 7.11 -5.87
CA THR A 28 -10.32 6.29 -6.57
C THR A 28 -9.96 5.02 -5.83
N TRP A 29 -10.51 4.81 -4.64
CA TRP A 29 -10.31 3.60 -3.84
C TRP A 29 -11.04 2.38 -4.39
N ASP A 30 -11.99 2.62 -5.28
CA ASP A 30 -12.80 1.58 -5.92
C ASP A 30 -12.16 1.08 -7.23
N LEU A 31 -11.17 0.20 -7.15
CA LEU A 31 -10.87 -0.67 -8.28
C LEU A 31 -11.98 -1.72 -8.40
N LYS A 32 -13.14 -1.31 -8.90
CA LYS A 32 -14.30 -2.20 -9.12
C LYS A 32 -14.09 -3.18 -10.28
N ILE A 33 -13.03 -2.99 -11.06
CA ILE A 33 -12.75 -3.82 -12.22
C ILE A 33 -11.56 -4.75 -11.96
N PRO A 34 -11.62 -5.99 -12.49
CA PRO A 34 -10.51 -6.92 -12.43
C PRO A 34 -9.23 -6.33 -13.04
N TYR A 35 -8.07 -6.70 -12.49
CA TYR A 35 -6.75 -6.20 -12.92
C TYR A 35 -6.52 -6.33 -14.44
N ASN A 36 -6.89 -7.47 -15.04
CA ASN A 36 -6.78 -7.72 -16.48
C ASN A 36 -7.64 -6.76 -17.33
N GLN A 37 -8.71 -6.23 -16.78
CA GLN A 37 -9.55 -5.22 -17.39
C GLN A 37 -8.98 -3.82 -17.20
N ALA A 38 -8.46 -3.52 -16.00
CA ALA A 38 -7.81 -2.25 -15.67
C ALA A 38 -6.58 -1.97 -16.54
N ILE A 39 -5.80 -3.01 -16.89
CA ILE A 39 -4.63 -2.89 -17.79
C ILE A 39 -5.02 -2.51 -19.22
N LYS A 40 -6.20 -2.93 -19.67
CA LYS A 40 -6.67 -2.69 -21.04
C LYS A 40 -7.34 -1.34 -21.23
N ASP A 41 -7.85 -0.78 -20.15
CA ASP A 41 -8.60 0.46 -20.18
C ASP A 41 -7.68 1.67 -19.95
N TYR A 42 -7.20 2.25 -21.07
CA TYR A 42 -6.36 3.47 -21.04
C TYR A 42 -7.10 4.72 -20.55
N SER A 43 -8.42 4.70 -20.50
CA SER A 43 -9.26 5.78 -19.96
C SER A 43 -9.31 5.73 -18.43
N TYR A 44 -8.75 4.66 -17.84
CA TYR A 44 -8.79 4.47 -16.42
C TYR A 44 -8.06 5.59 -15.70
N ASN A 45 -8.79 6.24 -14.86
CA ASN A 45 -8.48 7.51 -14.25
C ASN A 45 -7.08 7.54 -13.61
N ARG A 46 -6.17 8.35 -14.16
CA ARG A 46 -4.82 8.59 -13.65
C ARG A 46 -4.76 9.08 -12.20
N TYR A 47 -5.90 9.30 -11.57
CA TYR A 47 -6.03 9.68 -10.16
C TYR A 47 -6.15 8.48 -9.21
N ASN A 48 -6.14 7.25 -9.70
CA ASN A 48 -6.13 6.06 -8.86
C ASN A 48 -4.84 5.96 -8.04
N PHE A 49 -4.94 5.42 -6.83
CA PHE A 49 -3.77 5.18 -5.96
C PHE A 49 -2.73 4.28 -6.61
N VAL A 50 -3.17 3.29 -7.35
CA VAL A 50 -2.33 2.41 -8.14
C VAL A 50 -2.70 2.62 -9.59
N ASN A 51 -1.83 3.24 -10.37
CA ASN A 51 -2.02 3.37 -11.79
C ASN A 51 -1.35 2.19 -12.51
N VAL A 52 -2.16 1.40 -13.20
CA VAL A 52 -1.75 0.22 -13.96
C VAL A 52 -1.81 0.45 -15.46
N SER A 53 -2.13 1.65 -15.92
CA SER A 53 -2.25 1.98 -17.34
C SER A 53 -0.90 1.93 -18.09
N ASN A 54 0.21 2.01 -17.37
CA ASN A 54 1.53 1.85 -17.95
C ASN A 54 1.87 0.36 -18.09
N ARG A 55 2.14 -0.09 -19.32
CA ARG A 55 2.39 -1.52 -19.61
C ARG A 55 3.62 -2.13 -18.93
N LYS A 56 4.57 -1.30 -18.51
CA LYS A 56 5.88 -1.76 -17.99
C LYS A 56 6.06 -1.50 -16.50
N THR A 57 5.26 -0.63 -15.90
CA THR A 57 5.46 -0.17 -14.52
C THR A 57 4.14 -0.01 -13.80
N LEU A 58 4.18 -0.19 -12.49
CA LEU A 58 3.12 0.24 -11.58
C LEU A 58 3.50 1.60 -11.01
N GLU A 59 2.58 2.54 -11.03
CA GLU A 59 2.75 3.84 -10.41
C GLU A 59 1.91 3.91 -9.13
N LEU A 60 2.58 4.06 -7.99
CA LEU A 60 1.93 4.29 -6.71
C LEU A 60 1.82 5.78 -6.45
N ARG A 61 0.61 6.33 -6.53
CA ARG A 61 0.30 7.77 -6.38
C ARG A 61 -0.27 8.13 -5.00
N ILE A 62 -0.06 7.27 -4.04
CA ILE A 62 -0.66 7.40 -2.70
C ILE A 62 0.07 8.37 -1.79
N PHE A 63 1.37 8.58 -2.02
CA PHE A 63 2.22 9.28 -1.07
C PHE A 63 2.08 10.80 -1.15
N ALA A 64 2.01 11.45 0.03
CA ALA A 64 2.28 12.87 0.14
C ALA A 64 3.79 13.14 0.00
N THR A 65 4.18 14.37 -0.25
CA THR A 65 5.60 14.77 -0.21
C THR A 65 6.15 14.55 1.20
N PRO A 66 7.24 13.81 1.38
CA PRO A 66 7.83 13.60 2.70
C PRO A 66 8.43 14.91 3.23
N ALA A 67 8.16 15.22 4.49
CA ALA A 67 8.71 16.41 5.15
C ALA A 67 10.17 16.21 5.60
N ASN A 68 10.61 14.95 5.78
CA ASN A 68 11.95 14.62 6.26
C ASN A 68 12.41 13.24 5.78
N LYS A 69 13.68 12.93 6.06
CA LYS A 69 14.31 11.67 5.67
C LYS A 69 13.60 10.44 6.27
N LYS A 70 13.13 10.51 7.52
CA LYS A 70 12.44 9.38 8.18
C LYS A 70 11.16 9.03 7.41
N GLU A 71 10.33 10.01 7.09
CA GLU A 71 9.11 9.81 6.30
C GLU A 71 9.39 9.25 4.91
N PHE A 72 10.42 9.77 4.23
CA PHE A 72 10.84 9.25 2.94
C PHE A 72 11.21 7.77 3.05
N MET A 73 12.01 7.39 4.05
CA MET A 73 12.43 6.01 4.26
C MET A 73 11.26 5.08 4.59
N ILE A 74 10.30 5.52 5.41
CA ILE A 74 9.07 4.76 5.70
C ILE A 74 8.35 4.40 4.41
N ARG A 75 8.15 5.38 3.52
CA ARG A 75 7.44 5.19 2.25
C ARG A 75 8.19 4.28 1.30
N MET A 76 9.49 4.46 1.18
CA MET A 76 10.35 3.59 0.35
C MET A 76 10.37 2.15 0.85
N GLN A 77 10.51 1.97 2.16
CA GLN A 77 10.48 0.64 2.77
C GLN A 77 9.11 -0.01 2.61
N PHE A 78 8.02 0.76 2.70
CA PHE A 78 6.68 0.25 2.46
C PHE A 78 6.49 -0.25 1.02
N VAL A 79 6.93 0.51 0.03
CA VAL A 79 6.85 0.09 -1.39
C VAL A 79 7.62 -1.22 -1.60
N LYS A 80 8.84 -1.28 -1.11
CA LYS A 80 9.67 -2.50 -1.21
C LYS A 80 9.01 -3.69 -0.51
N ALA A 81 8.55 -3.48 0.72
CA ALA A 81 7.89 -4.52 1.51
C ALA A 81 6.60 -5.03 0.83
N MET A 82 5.79 -4.14 0.26
CA MET A 82 4.58 -4.51 -0.47
C MET A 82 4.89 -5.35 -1.71
N VAL A 83 5.92 -5.00 -2.46
CA VAL A 83 6.36 -5.80 -3.62
C VAL A 83 6.80 -7.19 -3.18
N GLU A 84 7.57 -7.31 -2.11
CA GLU A 84 8.03 -8.61 -1.59
C GLU A 84 6.89 -9.43 -0.99
N TYR A 85 5.99 -8.79 -0.24
CA TYR A 85 4.82 -9.44 0.36
C TYR A 85 3.87 -10.00 -0.69
N CYS A 86 3.70 -9.31 -1.82
CA CYS A 86 2.81 -9.73 -2.90
C CYS A 86 3.43 -10.75 -3.87
N LYS A 87 4.69 -11.19 -3.68
CA LYS A 87 5.28 -12.23 -4.53
C LYS A 87 4.56 -13.57 -4.37
N PRO A 88 4.40 -14.37 -5.45
CA PRO A 88 3.68 -15.66 -5.42
C PRO A 88 4.21 -16.66 -4.39
N ALA A 89 5.48 -16.61 -4.01
CA ALA A 89 6.08 -17.48 -3.00
C ALA A 89 5.49 -17.29 -1.59
N GLN A 90 4.77 -16.20 -1.34
CA GLN A 90 4.10 -15.89 -0.07
C GLN A 90 2.64 -16.40 -0.05
N LEU A 91 2.17 -17.07 -1.10
CA LEU A 91 0.77 -17.51 -1.27
C LEU A 91 0.40 -18.78 -0.46
N SER A 92 1.07 -19.06 0.66
CA SER A 92 0.66 -20.12 1.60
C SER A 92 -0.58 -19.76 2.42
N VAL A 93 -0.94 -18.48 2.47
CA VAL A 93 -2.12 -17.94 3.18
C VAL A 93 -3.25 -17.70 2.16
N PRO A 94 -4.52 -17.98 2.49
CA PRO A 94 -5.64 -17.68 1.61
C PRO A 94 -5.62 -16.21 1.13
N LEU A 95 -5.86 -16.00 -0.16
CA LEU A 95 -5.73 -14.68 -0.80
C LEU A 95 -6.53 -13.58 -0.09
N LYS A 96 -7.67 -13.96 0.49
CA LYS A 96 -8.53 -13.04 1.26
C LYS A 96 -7.85 -12.54 2.53
N GLU A 97 -7.10 -13.39 3.23
CA GLU A 97 -6.38 -13.04 4.45
C GLU A 97 -5.10 -12.27 4.14
N GLN A 98 -4.38 -12.66 3.09
CA GLN A 98 -3.16 -11.97 2.65
C GLN A 98 -3.38 -10.51 2.29
N THR A 99 -4.57 -10.15 1.82
CA THR A 99 -4.85 -8.78 1.44
C THR A 99 -5.21 -7.87 2.61
N HIS A 100 -5.27 -8.39 3.85
CA HIS A 100 -5.53 -7.60 5.06
C HIS A 100 -4.25 -6.98 5.61
N TYR A 101 -4.33 -5.76 6.17
CA TYR A 101 -3.15 -5.06 6.68
C TYR A 101 -2.50 -5.78 7.88
N GLU A 102 -3.27 -6.47 8.72
CA GLU A 102 -2.76 -7.25 9.85
C GLU A 102 -1.85 -8.39 9.38
N SER A 103 -2.23 -9.09 8.31
CA SER A 103 -1.39 -10.14 7.73
C SER A 103 -0.09 -9.58 7.17
N PHE A 104 -0.13 -8.38 6.60
CA PHE A 104 1.08 -7.67 6.17
C PHE A 104 1.97 -7.29 7.37
N CYS A 105 1.39 -6.77 8.46
CA CYS A 105 2.13 -6.44 9.68
C CYS A 105 2.77 -7.68 10.30
N ASN A 106 2.04 -8.79 10.39
CA ASN A 106 2.57 -10.06 10.89
C ASN A 106 3.72 -10.60 10.03
N TRP A 107 3.58 -10.51 8.70
CA TRP A 107 4.66 -10.86 7.79
C TRP A 107 5.89 -9.99 8.01
N LEU A 108 5.70 -8.68 8.13
CA LEU A 108 6.78 -7.71 8.34
C LEU A 108 7.53 -7.97 9.64
N ASP A 109 6.83 -8.28 10.74
CA ASP A 109 7.41 -8.63 12.03
C ASP A 109 8.23 -9.93 11.98
N ASN A 110 7.76 -10.91 11.23
CA ASN A 110 8.43 -12.20 11.07
C ASN A 110 9.57 -12.15 10.05
N THR A 111 9.66 -11.10 9.25
CA THR A 111 10.74 -10.93 8.29
C THR A 111 12.01 -10.49 9.03
N ARG A 112 13.01 -11.36 9.11
CA ARG A 112 14.34 -11.08 9.74
C ARG A 112 15.21 -10.11 8.93
N ASN A 113 14.60 -9.29 8.10
CA ASN A 113 15.30 -8.39 7.22
C ASN A 113 15.31 -6.97 7.81
N ASN A 114 16.45 -6.53 8.32
CA ASN A 114 16.64 -5.17 8.84
C ASN A 114 16.33 -4.06 7.82
N SER A 115 16.13 -4.43 6.55
CA SER A 115 15.73 -3.48 5.48
C SER A 115 14.41 -2.76 5.74
N TYR A 116 13.58 -3.24 6.68
CA TYR A 116 12.27 -2.68 7.01
C TYR A 116 12.16 -2.12 8.43
N GLU A 117 13.29 -1.96 9.12
CA GLU A 117 13.31 -1.57 10.52
C GLU A 117 12.58 -0.25 10.78
N ILE A 118 12.82 0.78 9.95
CA ILE A 118 12.20 2.09 10.11
C ILE A 118 10.68 2.02 9.92
N LEU A 119 10.23 1.28 8.92
CA LEU A 119 8.81 1.05 8.67
C LEU A 119 8.17 0.28 9.81
N ASN A 120 8.80 -0.80 10.27
CA ASN A 120 8.27 -1.65 11.32
C ASN A 120 8.14 -0.90 12.65
N ASN A 121 9.15 -0.13 13.02
CA ASN A 121 9.11 0.72 14.21
C ASN A 121 8.00 1.78 14.11
N PHE A 122 7.84 2.42 12.95
CA PHE A 122 6.78 3.39 12.71
C PHE A 122 5.38 2.76 12.86
N ILE A 123 5.18 1.55 12.34
CA ILE A 123 3.89 0.84 12.45
C ILE A 123 3.61 0.49 13.91
N LYS A 124 4.60 0.03 14.67
CA LYS A 124 4.46 -0.32 16.10
C LYS A 124 4.19 0.89 16.99
N GLU A 125 4.81 2.02 16.69
CA GLU A 125 4.56 3.29 17.38
C GLU A 125 3.16 3.84 17.08
N SER A 126 2.61 3.49 15.92
CA SER A 126 1.24 3.86 15.56
C SER A 126 0.26 2.86 16.18
N THR A 127 -0.75 3.35 16.90
CA THR A 127 -1.79 2.54 17.57
C THR A 127 -2.69 1.72 16.62
N ILE A 128 -2.36 1.61 15.34
CA ILE A 128 -3.19 0.93 14.32
C ILE A 128 -2.95 -0.58 14.30
N CYS A 129 -1.74 -1.04 14.67
CA CYS A 129 -1.40 -2.45 14.75
C CYS A 129 -1.23 -2.94 16.22
N ALA A 130 -1.70 -2.16 17.15
CA ALA A 130 -1.72 -2.53 18.56
C ALA A 130 -2.91 -3.43 18.88
#